data_8283813801d2521a80d5d85cf3299da5
#
_entry.id   8283813801d2521a80d5d85cf3299da5
#
_cell.length_a   1.000
_cell.length_b   1.000
_cell.length_c   1.000
_cell.angle_alpha   90.00
_cell.angle_beta   90.00
_cell.angle_gamma   90.00
#
_symmetry.space_group_name_H-M   'P 1'
#
loop_
_entity.id
_entity.type
_entity.pdbx_description
1 polymer ?
#
loop_
_entity_poly.entity_id
_entity_poly.type
_entity_poly.pdbx_seq_one_letter_code
_entity_poly.pdbx_strand_id
1 'polypeptide(L)'
;AAENVAIAARQSEPLLDMKQRTTHEDPNFMETFFRASRLHYIGTWKHRYEAFLEDLPPAPKLPAPRGGPGGERVILHVDMDCFFASVAALGRPELAGLPVAVSWSSAGGGELSSCNYLARATGCRAGMRIARAKEMCPNLIVMPYEFERYSAVAIDVYRLLHELSPHVMGVSVDEAYVDVTGLDGDPVQIAEDIRERIATKTGCAASVGVGPNRLIARLATKKAKPDAAYHVTATSAA
;
A
#
# COMPACT_ATOMS: atom_id res chain seq x y z
N ALA A 1 -8.67 -1.82 -27.28
CA ALA A 1 -7.27 -1.54 -26.89
C ALA A 1 -6.88 -0.08 -27.19
N ALA A 2 -7.31 0.49 -28.33
CA ALA A 2 -7.01 1.88 -28.71
C ALA A 2 -7.79 2.92 -27.88
N GLU A 3 -9.01 2.60 -27.45
CA GLU A 3 -9.83 3.47 -26.57
C GLU A 3 -9.26 3.60 -25.16
N ASN A 4 -8.69 2.54 -24.60
CA ASN A 4 -8.05 2.57 -23.27
C ASN A 4 -6.75 3.38 -23.27
N VAL A 5 -6.03 3.45 -24.41
CA VAL A 5 -4.84 4.30 -24.57
C VAL A 5 -5.24 5.77 -24.68
N ALA A 6 -6.37 6.09 -25.33
CA ALA A 6 -6.88 7.46 -25.45
C ALA A 6 -7.44 8.00 -24.12
N ILE A 7 -8.00 7.14 -23.25
CA ILE A 7 -8.45 7.51 -21.89
C ILE A 7 -7.24 7.76 -20.99
N ALA A 8 -6.19 6.94 -21.07
CA ALA A 8 -4.96 7.14 -20.32
C ALA A 8 -4.22 8.43 -20.76
N ALA A 9 -4.27 8.80 -22.03
CA ALA A 9 -3.65 10.04 -22.55
C ALA A 9 -4.42 11.31 -22.14
N ARG A 10 -5.74 11.23 -21.90
CA ARG A 10 -6.55 12.36 -21.41
C ARG A 10 -6.42 12.60 -19.90
N GLN A 11 -5.90 11.64 -19.15
CA GLN A 11 -5.71 11.75 -17.69
C GLN A 11 -4.33 12.28 -17.29
N SER A 12 -3.44 12.52 -18.24
CA SER A 12 -2.09 13.06 -18.03
C SER A 12 -1.96 14.55 -18.32
N GLU A 13 -3.05 15.34 -18.22
CA GLU A 13 -2.88 16.79 -18.11
C GLU A 13 -2.09 17.09 -16.83
N PRO A 14 -0.93 17.78 -16.95
CA PRO A 14 -0.04 17.90 -15.81
C PRO A 14 -0.73 18.69 -14.70
N LEU A 15 -0.71 18.16 -13.48
CA LEU A 15 -1.01 18.86 -12.22
C LEU A 15 -0.23 20.18 -12.05
N LEU A 16 0.71 20.46 -12.93
CA LEU A 16 1.50 21.68 -13.05
C LEU A 16 0.65 22.93 -13.28
N ASP A 17 -0.52 22.81 -13.90
CA ASP A 17 -1.39 23.95 -14.20
C ASP A 17 -2.31 24.33 -13.01
N MET A 18 -2.46 23.46 -12.01
CA MET A 18 -3.31 23.73 -10.83
C MET A 18 -2.78 24.85 -9.91
N LYS A 19 -1.49 25.19 -9.96
CA LYS A 19 -0.91 26.28 -9.16
C LYS A 19 -1.34 27.67 -9.63
N GLN A 20 -1.88 27.78 -10.84
CA GLN A 20 -2.28 29.06 -11.45
C GLN A 20 -3.80 29.25 -11.47
N ARG A 21 -4.59 28.21 -11.15
CA ARG A 21 -6.04 28.28 -11.14
C ARG A 21 -6.56 28.50 -9.72
N THR A 22 -7.50 29.39 -9.57
CA THR A 22 -8.20 29.65 -8.31
C THR A 22 -9.62 29.11 -8.39
N THR A 23 -10.28 28.93 -7.23
CA THR A 23 -11.71 28.55 -7.16
C THR A 23 -12.61 29.55 -7.89
N HIS A 24 -12.16 30.77 -8.11
CA HIS A 24 -12.89 31.81 -8.81
C HIS A 24 -12.78 31.68 -10.34
N GLU A 25 -11.70 31.13 -10.83
CA GLU A 25 -11.40 31.03 -12.27
C GLU A 25 -11.83 29.70 -12.89
N ASP A 26 -11.90 28.65 -12.06
CA ASP A 26 -12.28 27.30 -12.49
C ASP A 26 -13.46 26.78 -11.67
N PRO A 27 -14.67 26.71 -12.23
CA PRO A 27 -15.85 26.18 -11.54
C PRO A 27 -15.68 24.74 -11.05
N ASN A 28 -14.80 23.96 -11.69
CA ASN A 28 -14.53 22.58 -11.34
C ASN A 28 -13.25 22.42 -10.48
N PHE A 29 -12.67 23.53 -9.99
CA PHE A 29 -11.42 23.51 -9.22
C PHE A 29 -11.47 22.53 -8.05
N MET A 30 -12.54 22.53 -7.26
CA MET A 30 -12.68 21.68 -6.09
C MET A 30 -12.68 20.18 -6.48
N GLU A 31 -13.43 19.83 -7.53
CA GLU A 31 -13.46 18.44 -8.01
C GLU A 31 -12.08 17.99 -8.51
N THR A 32 -11.42 18.82 -9.31
CA THR A 32 -10.07 18.55 -9.83
C THR A 32 -9.06 18.48 -8.68
N PHE A 33 -9.15 19.38 -7.69
CA PHE A 33 -8.30 19.37 -6.51
C PHE A 33 -8.47 18.08 -5.69
N PHE A 34 -9.70 17.67 -5.39
CA PHE A 34 -9.95 16.45 -4.62
C PHE A 34 -9.51 15.20 -5.38
N ARG A 35 -9.71 15.14 -6.70
CA ARG A 35 -9.24 14.05 -7.56
C ARG A 35 -7.72 13.90 -7.52
N ALA A 36 -6.98 15.02 -7.42
CA ALA A 36 -5.52 15.05 -7.38
C ALA A 36 -4.96 14.98 -5.95
N SER A 37 -5.79 15.07 -4.91
CA SER A 37 -5.35 15.16 -3.52
C SER A 37 -5.08 13.79 -2.90
N ARG A 38 -3.82 13.55 -2.52
CA ARG A 38 -3.43 12.37 -1.75
C ARG A 38 -4.19 12.26 -0.42
N LEU A 39 -4.38 13.38 0.28
CA LEU A 39 -5.09 13.38 1.58
C LEU A 39 -6.55 12.98 1.40
N HIS A 40 -7.21 13.47 0.36
CA HIS A 40 -8.57 13.06 0.03
C HIS A 40 -8.62 11.58 -0.35
N TYR A 41 -7.69 11.12 -1.19
CA TYR A 41 -7.59 9.72 -1.59
C TYR A 41 -7.45 8.78 -0.38
N ILE A 42 -6.57 9.10 0.56
CA ILE A 42 -6.36 8.30 1.78
C ILE A 42 -7.56 8.45 2.73
N GLY A 43 -8.08 9.67 2.92
CA GLY A 43 -9.19 9.94 3.82
C GLY A 43 -10.51 9.28 3.43
N THR A 44 -10.73 9.06 2.13
CA THR A 44 -11.94 8.38 1.61
C THR A 44 -11.75 6.86 1.46
N TRP A 45 -10.59 6.32 1.78
CA TRP A 45 -10.28 4.89 1.64
C TRP A 45 -11.29 4.01 2.37
N LYS A 46 -11.65 4.35 3.59
CA LYS A 46 -12.57 3.56 4.41
C LYS A 46 -13.91 3.32 3.72
N HIS A 47 -14.53 4.36 3.16
CA HIS A 47 -15.81 4.22 2.44
C HIS A 47 -15.67 3.36 1.18
N ARG A 48 -14.57 3.51 0.43
CA ARG A 48 -14.32 2.69 -0.75
C ARG A 48 -14.08 1.23 -0.39
N TYR A 49 -13.41 0.98 0.71
CA TYR A 49 -13.16 -0.35 1.23
C TYR A 49 -14.45 -1.01 1.72
N GLU A 50 -15.30 -0.30 2.47
CA GLU A 50 -16.60 -0.80 2.92
C GLU A 50 -17.50 -1.17 1.73
N ALA A 51 -17.63 -0.31 0.73
CA ALA A 51 -18.38 -0.60 -0.49
C ALA A 51 -17.81 -1.82 -1.25
N PHE A 52 -16.49 -1.95 -1.32
CA PHE A 52 -15.85 -3.11 -1.94
C PHE A 52 -16.15 -4.42 -1.19
N LEU A 53 -16.22 -4.39 0.16
CA LEU A 53 -16.54 -5.58 0.95
C LEU A 53 -17.94 -6.12 0.70
N GLU A 54 -18.92 -5.24 0.41
CA GLU A 54 -20.29 -5.64 0.11
C GLU A 54 -20.39 -6.48 -1.18
N ASP A 55 -19.45 -6.30 -2.12
CA ASP A 55 -19.38 -7.02 -3.40
C ASP A 55 -18.57 -8.34 -3.32
N LEU A 56 -17.94 -8.64 -2.18
CA LEU A 56 -17.13 -9.85 -2.06
C LEU A 56 -17.99 -11.10 -1.78
N PRO A 57 -17.58 -12.26 -2.32
CA PRO A 57 -18.16 -13.52 -1.91
C PRO A 57 -17.93 -13.75 -0.41
N PRO A 58 -18.80 -14.52 0.27
CA PRO A 58 -18.62 -14.84 1.68
C PRO A 58 -17.23 -15.40 1.97
N ALA A 59 -16.55 -14.81 2.94
CA ALA A 59 -15.24 -15.30 3.37
C ALA A 59 -15.33 -16.70 3.98
N PRO A 60 -14.23 -17.48 3.96
CA PRO A 60 -14.20 -18.81 4.55
C PRO A 60 -14.47 -18.75 6.06
N LYS A 61 -15.20 -19.74 6.60
CA LYS A 61 -15.37 -19.89 8.03
C LYS A 61 -14.06 -20.41 8.62
N LEU A 62 -13.49 -19.68 9.57
CA LEU A 62 -12.34 -20.20 10.31
C LEU A 62 -12.79 -21.23 11.35
N PRO A 63 -11.97 -22.26 11.60
CA PRO A 63 -12.14 -23.15 12.74
C PRO A 63 -12.13 -22.39 14.06
N ALA A 64 -12.72 -22.97 15.10
CA ALA A 64 -12.61 -22.42 16.45
C ALA A 64 -11.13 -22.39 16.88
N PRO A 65 -10.71 -21.36 17.64
CA PRO A 65 -9.34 -21.28 18.15
C PRO A 65 -8.93 -22.53 18.89
N ARG A 66 -7.75 -23.07 18.62
CA ARG A 66 -7.19 -24.18 19.37
C ARG A 66 -6.92 -23.73 20.81
N GLY A 67 -7.37 -24.48 21.79
CA GLY A 67 -7.21 -24.14 23.21
C GLY A 67 -8.42 -23.48 23.87
N GLY A 68 -9.55 -23.36 23.17
CA GLY A 68 -10.82 -22.82 23.72
C GLY A 68 -10.81 -21.28 23.87
N PRO A 69 -11.76 -20.72 24.62
CA PRO A 69 -11.79 -19.28 24.89
C PRO A 69 -10.56 -18.87 25.69
N GLY A 70 -9.62 -18.14 25.07
CA GLY A 70 -8.34 -17.73 25.65
C GLY A 70 -7.11 -18.38 25.02
N GLY A 71 -7.27 -19.21 23.97
CA GLY A 71 -6.15 -19.72 23.17
C GLY A 71 -5.29 -18.59 22.56
N GLU A 72 -4.02 -18.89 22.26
CA GLU A 72 -3.10 -17.91 21.70
C GLU A 72 -3.64 -17.38 20.36
N ARG A 73 -3.77 -16.06 20.27
CA ARG A 73 -4.22 -15.41 19.04
C ARG A 73 -3.05 -15.27 18.06
N VAL A 74 -3.37 -15.37 16.79
CA VAL A 74 -2.42 -15.18 15.70
C VAL A 74 -2.94 -14.05 14.81
N ILE A 75 -2.32 -12.89 14.93
CA ILE A 75 -2.65 -11.69 14.15
C ILE A 75 -1.54 -11.43 13.15
N LEU A 76 -1.90 -11.35 11.88
CA LEU A 76 -1.02 -10.83 10.84
C LEU A 76 -1.20 -9.31 10.74
N HIS A 77 -0.12 -8.60 10.52
CA HIS A 77 -0.12 -7.22 10.05
C HIS A 77 0.59 -7.19 8.70
N VAL A 78 -0.17 -6.89 7.65
CA VAL A 78 0.29 -6.83 6.26
C VAL A 78 0.49 -5.37 5.89
N ASP A 79 1.65 -5.03 5.32
CA ASP A 79 2.00 -3.67 4.91
C ASP A 79 2.79 -3.75 3.59
N MET A 80 2.23 -3.14 2.53
CA MET A 80 2.85 -3.16 1.20
C MET A 80 4.13 -2.33 1.18
N ASP A 81 5.18 -2.88 0.59
CA ASP A 81 6.48 -2.23 0.55
C ASP A 81 6.53 -1.08 -0.45
N CYS A 82 6.81 0.13 0.07
CA CYS A 82 6.92 1.34 -0.75
C CYS A 82 5.72 1.55 -1.69
N PHE A 83 4.50 1.26 -1.26
CA PHE A 83 3.32 0.99 -2.07
C PHE A 83 3.19 1.86 -3.31
N PHE A 84 3.10 3.19 -3.18
CA PHE A 84 2.92 4.07 -4.34
C PHE A 84 4.10 4.00 -5.32
N ALA A 85 5.34 3.90 -4.82
CA ALA A 85 6.51 3.78 -5.68
C ALA A 85 6.58 2.42 -6.38
N SER A 86 6.19 1.34 -5.69
CA SER A 86 6.11 -0.01 -6.26
C SER A 86 5.05 -0.07 -7.37
N VAL A 87 3.84 0.42 -7.12
CA VAL A 87 2.77 0.46 -8.14
C VAL A 87 3.14 1.36 -9.32
N ALA A 88 3.79 2.51 -9.06
CA ALA A 88 4.26 3.39 -10.13
C ALA A 88 5.30 2.71 -11.05
N ALA A 89 6.05 1.74 -10.55
CA ALA A 89 7.04 0.99 -11.34
C ALA A 89 6.43 -0.21 -12.12
N LEU A 90 5.21 -0.65 -11.79
CA LEU A 90 4.57 -1.78 -12.48
C LEU A 90 4.42 -1.53 -13.99
N GLY A 91 4.86 -2.49 -14.80
CA GLY A 91 4.77 -2.40 -16.26
C GLY A 91 5.73 -1.38 -16.87
N ARG A 92 6.71 -0.88 -16.11
CA ARG A 92 7.71 0.11 -16.54
C ARG A 92 9.13 -0.45 -16.35
N PRO A 93 9.60 -1.32 -17.26
CA PRO A 93 10.92 -1.94 -17.16
C PRO A 93 12.06 -0.90 -17.15
N GLU A 94 11.84 0.28 -17.71
CA GLU A 94 12.78 1.42 -17.68
C GLU A 94 13.04 1.95 -16.26
N LEU A 95 12.17 1.66 -15.30
CA LEU A 95 12.34 2.05 -13.90
C LEU A 95 13.01 0.94 -13.05
N ALA A 96 13.25 -0.23 -13.64
CA ALA A 96 13.85 -1.34 -12.92
C ALA A 96 15.28 -0.99 -12.47
N GLY A 97 15.57 -1.23 -11.20
CA GLY A 97 16.89 -0.94 -10.62
C GLY A 97 17.20 0.55 -10.43
N LEU A 98 16.23 1.46 -10.61
CA LEU A 98 16.40 2.88 -10.41
C LEU A 98 15.74 3.39 -9.13
N PRO A 99 16.25 4.46 -8.50
CA PRO A 99 15.61 5.12 -7.39
C PRO A 99 14.36 5.86 -7.87
N VAL A 100 13.20 5.43 -7.36
CA VAL A 100 11.89 5.97 -7.73
C VAL A 100 11.19 6.53 -6.49
N ALA A 101 10.59 7.68 -6.64
CA ALA A 101 9.71 8.29 -5.64
C ALA A 101 8.41 8.77 -6.29
N VAL A 102 7.40 9.02 -5.47
CA VAL A 102 6.11 9.55 -5.90
C VAL A 102 5.81 10.85 -5.20
N SER A 103 5.32 11.83 -5.96
CA SER A 103 4.93 13.15 -5.45
C SER A 103 3.80 13.74 -6.31
N TRP A 104 3.09 14.72 -5.75
CA TRP A 104 2.10 15.50 -6.51
C TRP A 104 2.71 16.40 -7.60
N SER A 105 4.01 16.66 -7.54
CA SER A 105 4.74 17.50 -8.49
C SER A 105 6.09 16.86 -8.78
N SER A 106 6.52 16.92 -10.02
CA SER A 106 7.89 16.55 -10.45
C SER A 106 8.88 17.71 -10.31
N ALA A 107 8.37 18.95 -10.19
CA ALA A 107 9.17 20.16 -9.98
C ALA A 107 9.52 20.32 -8.49
N GLY A 108 10.67 20.87 -8.16
CA GLY A 108 11.31 20.89 -6.83
C GLY A 108 10.50 21.35 -5.62
N GLY A 109 9.27 21.86 -5.81
CA GLY A 109 8.41 22.37 -4.72
C GLY A 109 7.53 21.32 -4.02
N GLY A 110 7.51 20.07 -4.48
CA GLY A 110 6.70 18.98 -3.87
C GLY A 110 7.44 18.23 -2.77
N GLU A 111 6.67 17.42 -2.02
CA GLU A 111 7.19 16.48 -1.03
C GLU A 111 7.00 15.04 -1.51
N LEU A 112 7.95 14.17 -1.20
CA LEU A 112 7.86 12.75 -1.49
C LEU A 112 6.76 12.12 -0.63
N SER A 113 5.80 11.44 -1.24
CA SER A 113 4.79 10.66 -0.50
C SER A 113 5.23 9.22 -0.26
N SER A 114 6.02 8.67 -1.18
CA SER A 114 6.61 7.35 -1.11
C SER A 114 7.93 7.34 -1.89
N CYS A 115 8.85 6.45 -1.53
CA CYS A 115 10.05 6.19 -2.32
C CYS A 115 10.50 4.74 -2.12
N ASN A 116 11.05 4.13 -3.17
CA ASN A 116 11.53 2.75 -3.14
C ASN A 116 12.81 2.59 -2.30
N TYR A 117 13.22 1.34 -2.05
CA TYR A 117 14.37 1.06 -1.19
C TYR A 117 15.68 1.56 -1.77
N LEU A 118 15.83 1.65 -3.09
CA LEU A 118 17.01 2.25 -3.72
C LEU A 118 17.15 3.73 -3.39
N ALA A 119 16.05 4.48 -3.46
CA ALA A 119 16.02 5.87 -3.02
C ALA A 119 16.21 5.99 -1.49
N ARG A 120 15.62 5.08 -0.69
CA ARG A 120 15.82 5.06 0.77
C ARG A 120 17.26 4.80 1.17
N ALA A 121 18.00 3.99 0.40
CA ALA A 121 19.43 3.72 0.64
C ALA A 121 20.30 4.97 0.50
N THR A 122 19.90 5.96 -0.33
CA THR A 122 20.59 7.26 -0.43
C THR A 122 20.14 8.27 0.64
N GLY A 123 19.22 7.86 1.54
CA GLY A 123 18.72 8.72 2.61
C GLY A 123 17.37 9.38 2.30
N CYS A 124 16.78 9.19 1.12
CA CYS A 124 15.45 9.70 0.80
C CYS A 124 14.38 9.11 1.75
N ARG A 125 13.39 9.94 2.13
CA ARG A 125 12.28 9.54 3.02
C ARG A 125 10.98 10.22 2.58
N ALA A 126 9.84 9.60 2.90
CA ALA A 126 8.53 10.23 2.78
C ALA A 126 8.49 11.53 3.60
N GLY A 127 7.83 12.56 3.10
CA GLY A 127 7.80 13.91 3.68
C GLY A 127 8.99 14.79 3.31
N MET A 128 10.01 14.26 2.63
CA MET A 128 11.18 15.03 2.20
C MET A 128 10.84 15.87 0.97
N ARG A 129 11.28 17.13 0.94
CA ARG A 129 11.15 17.98 -0.26
C ARG A 129 11.93 17.40 -1.43
N ILE A 130 11.37 17.45 -2.64
CA ILE A 130 12.00 16.91 -3.85
C ILE A 130 13.40 17.51 -4.09
N ALA A 131 13.56 18.82 -3.90
CA ALA A 131 14.86 19.46 -4.05
C ALA A 131 15.93 18.81 -3.16
N ARG A 132 15.62 18.62 -1.87
CA ARG A 132 16.52 17.95 -0.93
C ARG A 132 16.76 16.47 -1.29
N ALA A 133 15.72 15.76 -1.72
CA ALA A 133 15.85 14.37 -2.15
C ALA A 133 16.78 14.23 -3.36
N LYS A 134 16.69 15.15 -4.33
CA LYS A 134 17.59 15.18 -5.53
C LYS A 134 19.03 15.56 -5.21
N GLU A 135 19.27 16.36 -4.17
CA GLU A 135 20.64 16.59 -3.66
C GLU A 135 21.27 15.29 -3.15
N MET A 136 20.49 14.45 -2.46
CA MET A 136 20.96 13.17 -1.90
C MET A 136 20.98 12.05 -2.94
N CYS A 137 20.09 12.09 -3.93
CA CYS A 137 19.91 11.13 -4.97
C CYS A 137 19.71 11.85 -6.32
N PRO A 138 20.79 12.31 -7.01
CA PRO A 138 20.70 13.12 -8.23
C PRO A 138 19.93 12.43 -9.38
N ASN A 139 19.95 11.11 -9.43
CA ASN A 139 19.24 10.29 -10.42
C ASN A 139 17.83 9.86 -9.96
N LEU A 140 17.26 10.47 -8.90
CA LEU A 140 15.93 10.17 -8.43
C LEU A 140 14.87 10.50 -9.47
N ILE A 141 14.10 9.48 -9.85
CA ILE A 141 12.93 9.62 -10.72
C ILE A 141 11.71 9.89 -9.86
N VAL A 142 11.01 10.99 -10.13
CA VAL A 142 9.81 11.37 -9.39
C VAL A 142 8.61 11.18 -10.29
N MET A 143 7.72 10.25 -9.91
CA MET A 143 6.49 9.90 -10.59
C MET A 143 5.29 10.67 -10.01
N PRO A 144 4.28 11.00 -10.81
CA PRO A 144 3.03 11.56 -10.33
C PRO A 144 2.18 10.50 -9.59
N TYR A 145 1.08 10.95 -8.95
CA TYR A 145 0.08 10.02 -8.40
C TYR A 145 -0.70 9.32 -9.51
N GLU A 146 -0.98 8.04 -9.28
CA GLU A 146 -1.79 7.17 -10.15
C GLU A 146 -2.85 6.45 -9.29
N PHE A 147 -3.79 7.21 -8.71
CA PHE A 147 -4.71 6.72 -7.68
C PHE A 147 -5.58 5.54 -8.12
N GLU A 148 -6.00 5.48 -9.39
CA GLU A 148 -6.75 4.36 -9.94
C GLU A 148 -5.91 3.07 -9.91
N ARG A 149 -4.62 3.15 -10.24
CA ARG A 149 -3.70 2.00 -10.17
C ARG A 149 -3.49 1.55 -8.74
N TYR A 150 -3.34 2.51 -7.80
CA TYR A 150 -3.22 2.18 -6.38
C TYR A 150 -4.48 1.49 -5.87
N SER A 151 -5.67 1.97 -6.27
CA SER A 151 -6.94 1.35 -5.91
C SER A 151 -7.08 -0.06 -6.46
N ALA A 152 -6.71 -0.30 -7.72
CA ALA A 152 -6.78 -1.61 -8.34
C ALA A 152 -5.89 -2.63 -7.61
N VAL A 153 -4.64 -2.27 -7.31
CA VAL A 153 -3.72 -3.14 -6.56
C VAL A 153 -4.22 -3.38 -5.15
N ALA A 154 -4.69 -2.34 -4.45
CA ALA A 154 -5.22 -2.48 -3.09
C ALA A 154 -6.43 -3.42 -3.05
N ILE A 155 -7.36 -3.32 -4.00
CA ILE A 155 -8.52 -4.21 -4.14
C ILE A 155 -8.07 -5.67 -4.29
N ASP A 156 -7.08 -5.94 -5.14
CA ASP A 156 -6.55 -7.29 -5.31
C ASP A 156 -5.90 -7.82 -4.02
N VAL A 157 -5.14 -6.99 -3.29
CA VAL A 157 -4.58 -7.36 -1.99
C VAL A 157 -5.68 -7.68 -0.98
N TYR A 158 -6.66 -6.78 -0.81
CA TYR A 158 -7.75 -6.99 0.15
C TYR A 158 -8.61 -8.21 -0.18
N ARG A 159 -8.81 -8.52 -1.47
CA ARG A 159 -9.48 -9.75 -1.90
C ARG A 159 -8.73 -10.99 -1.42
N LEU A 160 -7.41 -11.04 -1.61
CA LEU A 160 -6.57 -12.15 -1.12
C LEU A 160 -6.61 -12.29 0.40
N LEU A 161 -6.63 -11.17 1.15
CA LEU A 161 -6.75 -11.21 2.61
C LEU A 161 -8.11 -11.75 3.06
N HIS A 162 -9.20 -11.38 2.38
CA HIS A 162 -10.54 -11.91 2.68
C HIS A 162 -10.71 -13.37 2.28
N GLU A 163 -10.00 -13.85 1.25
CA GLU A 163 -9.94 -15.28 0.93
C GLU A 163 -9.22 -16.08 2.02
N LEU A 164 -8.27 -15.45 2.74
CA LEU A 164 -7.53 -16.09 3.84
C LEU A 164 -8.36 -16.13 5.12
N SER A 165 -9.06 -15.05 5.48
CA SER A 165 -9.79 -14.91 6.73
C SER A 165 -10.99 -13.98 6.62
N PRO A 166 -12.12 -14.27 7.30
CA PRO A 166 -13.25 -13.35 7.41
C PRO A 166 -12.93 -12.14 8.32
N HIS A 167 -11.86 -12.20 9.09
CA HIS A 167 -11.50 -11.20 10.10
C HIS A 167 -10.39 -10.28 9.60
N VAL A 168 -10.69 -9.50 8.58
CA VAL A 168 -9.80 -8.48 8.02
C VAL A 168 -10.20 -7.11 8.53
N MET A 169 -9.23 -6.37 9.05
CA MET A 169 -9.39 -4.96 9.42
C MET A 169 -8.49 -4.09 8.55
N GLY A 170 -9.07 -3.38 7.61
CA GLY A 170 -8.37 -2.39 6.80
C GLY A 170 -7.93 -1.20 7.64
N VAL A 171 -6.66 -0.82 7.54
CA VAL A 171 -6.08 0.35 8.20
C VAL A 171 -5.90 1.49 7.21
N SER A 172 -5.35 1.18 6.03
CA SER A 172 -5.14 2.13 4.93
C SER A 172 -5.21 1.39 3.58
N VAL A 173 -4.94 2.12 2.51
CA VAL A 173 -4.89 1.55 1.15
C VAL A 173 -3.87 0.42 1.00
N ASP A 174 -2.85 0.38 1.85
CA ASP A 174 -1.68 -0.50 1.78
C ASP A 174 -1.39 -1.26 3.09
N GLU A 175 -2.25 -1.12 4.12
CA GLU A 175 -2.02 -1.68 5.44
C GLU A 175 -3.29 -2.33 6.01
N ALA A 176 -3.20 -3.57 6.48
CA ALA A 176 -4.32 -4.30 7.09
C ALA A 176 -3.86 -5.22 8.21
N TYR A 177 -4.77 -5.50 9.15
CA TYR A 177 -4.66 -6.61 10.09
C TYR A 177 -5.57 -7.76 9.65
N VAL A 178 -5.09 -8.99 9.85
CA VAL A 178 -5.83 -10.22 9.57
C VAL A 178 -5.73 -11.14 10.79
N ASP A 179 -6.85 -11.50 11.38
CA ASP A 179 -6.88 -12.52 12.43
C ASP A 179 -6.98 -13.90 11.78
N VAL A 180 -5.92 -14.68 11.90
CA VAL A 180 -5.82 -16.04 11.37
C VAL A 180 -5.84 -17.09 12.49
N THR A 181 -6.28 -16.70 13.68
CA THR A 181 -6.44 -17.60 14.83
C THR A 181 -7.36 -18.76 14.43
N GLY A 182 -6.89 -19.98 14.62
CA GLY A 182 -7.62 -21.20 14.24
C GLY A 182 -7.29 -21.76 12.86
N LEU A 183 -6.56 -21.04 12.00
CA LEU A 183 -6.01 -21.66 10.81
C LEU A 183 -4.96 -22.73 11.19
N ASP A 184 -5.00 -23.84 10.45
CA ASP A 184 -3.99 -24.89 10.59
C ASP A 184 -2.68 -24.46 9.91
N GLY A 185 -1.56 -24.74 10.57
CA GLY A 185 -0.24 -24.50 10.02
C GLY A 185 0.67 -23.63 10.91
N ASP A 186 1.88 -23.45 10.45
CA ASP A 186 2.83 -22.54 11.07
C ASP A 186 2.46 -21.08 10.72
N PRO A 187 2.31 -20.17 11.70
CA PRO A 187 2.01 -18.77 11.45
C PRO A 187 3.01 -18.06 10.51
N VAL A 188 4.28 -18.46 10.51
CA VAL A 188 5.28 -17.92 9.58
C VAL A 188 4.99 -18.38 8.16
N GLN A 189 4.64 -19.65 7.99
CA GLN A 189 4.31 -20.18 6.66
C GLN A 189 3.05 -19.52 6.10
N ILE A 190 2.01 -19.31 6.92
CA ILE A 190 0.81 -18.58 6.52
C ILE A 190 1.16 -17.15 6.06
N ALA A 191 2.08 -16.49 6.76
CA ALA A 191 2.54 -15.14 6.40
C ALA A 191 3.36 -15.13 5.09
N GLU A 192 4.19 -16.13 4.85
CA GLU A 192 4.95 -16.26 3.60
C GLU A 192 4.02 -16.59 2.42
N ASP A 193 3.06 -17.50 2.60
CA ASP A 193 2.09 -17.88 1.57
C ASP A 193 1.26 -16.68 1.12
N ILE A 194 0.78 -15.85 2.04
CA ILE A 194 0.02 -14.65 1.66
C ILE A 194 0.89 -13.60 0.97
N ARG A 195 2.17 -13.44 1.38
CA ARG A 195 3.13 -12.56 0.70
C ARG A 195 3.36 -13.01 -0.74
N GLU A 196 3.61 -14.31 -0.96
CA GLU A 196 3.83 -14.88 -2.30
C GLU A 196 2.59 -14.69 -3.19
N ARG A 197 1.39 -14.93 -2.65
CA ARG A 197 0.13 -14.69 -3.37
C ARG A 197 -0.04 -13.22 -3.76
N ILE A 198 0.27 -12.29 -2.84
CA ILE A 198 0.23 -10.85 -3.12
C ILE A 198 1.22 -10.50 -4.22
N ALA A 199 2.48 -10.93 -4.12
CA ALA A 199 3.52 -10.65 -5.10
C ALA A 199 3.16 -11.21 -6.48
N THR A 200 2.67 -12.45 -6.54
CA THR A 200 2.23 -13.10 -7.78
C THR A 200 1.06 -12.38 -8.43
N LYS A 201 0.06 -11.97 -7.63
CA LYS A 201 -1.15 -11.33 -8.15
C LYS A 201 -0.92 -9.89 -8.59
N THR A 202 -0.12 -9.14 -7.83
CA THR A 202 -0.02 -7.68 -7.99
C THR A 202 1.31 -7.21 -8.57
N GLY A 203 2.35 -8.03 -8.52
CA GLY A 203 3.72 -7.63 -8.84
C GLY A 203 4.36 -6.71 -7.78
N CYS A 204 3.72 -6.53 -6.62
CA CYS A 204 4.22 -5.71 -5.52
C CYS A 204 4.56 -6.59 -4.31
N ALA A 205 5.66 -6.28 -3.64
CA ALA A 205 6.05 -6.94 -2.40
C ALA A 205 5.25 -6.42 -1.20
N ALA A 206 5.02 -7.32 -0.23
CA ALA A 206 4.45 -6.99 1.06
C ALA A 206 5.34 -7.55 2.18
N SER A 207 5.43 -6.83 3.28
CA SER A 207 6.03 -7.31 4.52
C SER A 207 4.95 -7.68 5.53
N VAL A 208 5.10 -8.83 6.19
CA VAL A 208 4.10 -9.34 7.13
C VAL A 208 4.72 -9.59 8.49
N GLY A 209 4.15 -8.96 9.51
CA GLY A 209 4.45 -9.25 10.90
C GLY A 209 3.38 -10.14 11.51
N VAL A 210 3.82 -11.13 12.29
CA VAL A 210 2.95 -12.05 13.02
C VAL A 210 3.12 -11.82 14.52
N GLY A 211 2.02 -11.79 15.26
CA GLY A 211 2.07 -11.62 16.70
C GLY A 211 0.75 -11.94 17.41
N PRO A 212 0.77 -12.04 18.75
CA PRO A 212 -0.40 -12.37 19.54
C PRO A 212 -1.45 -11.25 19.63
N ASN A 213 -1.12 -10.07 19.17
CA ASN A 213 -2.00 -8.91 19.09
C ASN A 213 -1.55 -7.93 18.01
N ARG A 214 -2.40 -6.95 17.70
CA ARG A 214 -2.16 -5.95 16.65
C ARG A 214 -0.87 -5.15 16.85
N LEU A 215 -0.56 -4.76 18.08
CA LEU A 215 0.64 -3.97 18.38
C LEU A 215 1.91 -4.77 18.06
N ILE A 216 1.99 -5.99 18.57
CA ILE A 216 3.16 -6.87 18.34
C ILE A 216 3.27 -7.24 16.87
N ALA A 217 2.18 -7.58 16.18
CA ALA A 217 2.18 -7.86 14.75
C ALA A 217 2.73 -6.65 13.94
N ARG A 218 2.31 -5.42 14.28
CA ARG A 218 2.80 -4.22 13.62
C ARG A 218 4.29 -3.95 13.89
N LEU A 219 4.76 -4.20 15.11
CA LEU A 219 6.18 -4.10 15.44
C LEU A 219 7.01 -5.16 14.71
N ALA A 220 6.46 -6.37 14.59
CA ALA A 220 7.07 -7.45 13.81
C ALA A 220 7.22 -7.06 12.33
N THR A 221 6.21 -6.42 11.71
CA THR A 221 6.30 -5.94 10.33
C THR A 221 7.46 -4.96 10.12
N LYS A 222 7.76 -4.10 11.10
CA LYS A 222 8.92 -3.20 10.99
C LYS A 222 10.25 -3.96 10.90
N LYS A 223 10.34 -5.13 11.54
CA LYS A 223 11.51 -6.01 11.43
C LYS A 223 11.49 -6.84 10.16
N ALA A 224 10.30 -7.18 9.66
CA ALA A 224 10.13 -7.91 8.40
C ALA A 224 10.51 -7.08 7.18
N LYS A 225 10.38 -5.74 7.21
CA LYS A 225 10.69 -4.87 6.06
C LYS A 225 12.19 -4.88 5.70
N PRO A 226 12.54 -4.99 4.42
CA PRO A 226 11.66 -5.18 3.26
C PRO A 226 11.40 -6.66 2.93
N ASP A 227 10.25 -6.92 2.29
CA ASP A 227 9.93 -8.14 1.56
C ASP A 227 10.20 -9.44 2.35
N ALA A 228 9.77 -9.48 3.62
CA ALA A 228 9.91 -10.66 4.47
C ALA A 228 8.72 -10.83 5.43
N ALA A 229 8.65 -11.98 6.10
CA ALA A 229 7.80 -12.19 7.26
C ALA A 229 8.63 -12.23 8.54
N TYR A 230 8.03 -11.81 9.64
CA TYR A 230 8.66 -11.90 10.97
C TYR A 230 7.62 -12.23 12.03
N HIS A 231 7.90 -13.24 12.85
CA HIS A 231 7.02 -13.69 13.92
C HIS A 231 7.58 -13.34 15.30
N VAL A 232 6.73 -12.78 16.13
CA VAL A 232 6.99 -12.55 17.56
C VAL A 232 5.97 -13.35 18.36
N THR A 233 6.43 -14.38 19.05
CA THR A 233 5.57 -15.21 19.92
C THR A 233 5.21 -14.46 21.21
N ALA A 234 4.15 -14.90 21.91
CA ALA A 234 3.75 -14.33 23.20
C ALA A 234 4.89 -14.38 24.24
N THR A 235 5.65 -15.46 24.25
CA THR A 235 6.83 -15.64 25.14
C THR A 235 8.00 -14.72 24.78
N SER A 236 8.20 -14.39 23.54
CA SER A 236 9.29 -13.47 23.10
C SER A 236 8.88 -12.00 23.14
N ALA A 237 7.59 -11.71 23.37
CA ALA A 237 7.05 -10.35 23.49
C ALA A 237 7.04 -9.82 24.94
N ALA A 238 7.26 -10.70 25.92
CA ALA A 238 7.36 -10.38 27.35
C ALA A 238 8.78 -9.95 27.72
#